data_ec7299ba0f21e6277d128443b5fccb78
#
_entry.id   ec7299ba0f21e6277d128443b5fccb78
#
_cell.length_a   1.000
_cell.length_b   1.000
_cell.length_c   1.000
_cell.angle_alpha   90.00
_cell.angle_beta   90.00
_cell.angle_gamma   90.00
#
_symmetry.space_group_name_H-M   'P 1'
#
loop_
_entity.id
_entity.type
_entity.pdbx_description
1 polymer ?
#
loop_
_entity_poly.entity_id
_entity_poly.type
_entity_poly.pdbx_seq_one_letter_code
_entity_poly.pdbx_strand_id
1 'polypeptide(L)'
;MVEGSYDNCAIQVTDSEGNMSEPLQVPSFRVDLSAPELSQVGDFKVQGRNVEIEIKASETGSLVYSGNCSGDLQHMKQGKSEVSISFPSDGLYRGCQLKLSDASGNTSEPLPLGTVRIDATPPVLAEIKSVPKMIHTNRPSYSFKTSKSGTLRFSGKCRGNVDKAVVGINHIALLTGEPGVYDDCKMTLTDSSNNQSQPLKISPFMVVGGQS
;
A
#
# COMPACT_ATOMS: atom_id res chain seq x y z
N MET A 1 -29.43 21.02 25.77
CA MET A 1 -29.88 19.67 26.15
C MET A 1 -28.67 19.00 26.77
N VAL A 2 -28.83 18.22 27.83
CA VAL A 2 -27.69 17.55 28.51
C VAL A 2 -27.62 16.13 27.95
N GLU A 3 -26.43 15.57 27.84
CA GLU A 3 -26.23 14.17 27.48
C GLU A 3 -26.91 13.23 28.45
N GLY A 4 -27.59 12.20 27.97
CA GLY A 4 -28.30 11.23 28.81
C GLY A 4 -29.51 10.58 28.13
N SER A 5 -30.15 9.66 28.86
CA SER A 5 -31.40 9.02 28.46
C SER A 5 -32.60 9.77 29.01
N TYR A 6 -33.61 9.96 28.20
CA TYR A 6 -34.87 10.68 28.52
C TYR A 6 -36.03 9.74 28.32
N ASP A 7 -36.55 9.19 29.41
CA ASP A 7 -37.55 8.11 29.38
C ASP A 7 -38.98 8.59 29.79
N ASN A 8 -39.10 9.79 30.36
CA ASN A 8 -40.34 10.28 30.97
C ASN A 8 -40.75 11.64 30.44
N CYS A 9 -40.48 11.95 29.17
CA CYS A 9 -40.86 13.21 28.57
C CYS A 9 -42.33 13.18 28.18
N ALA A 10 -43.08 14.24 28.53
CA ALA A 10 -44.43 14.44 28.08
C ALA A 10 -44.62 15.89 27.63
N ILE A 11 -45.51 16.07 26.68
CA ILE A 11 -45.94 17.38 26.15
C ILE A 11 -47.39 17.63 26.55
N GLN A 12 -47.67 18.80 27.14
CA GLN A 12 -49.02 19.27 27.38
C GLN A 12 -49.20 20.67 26.76
N VAL A 13 -50.41 20.93 26.30
CA VAL A 13 -50.80 22.25 25.78
C VAL A 13 -51.80 22.89 26.74
N THR A 14 -51.55 24.15 27.08
CA THR A 14 -52.48 24.97 27.87
C THR A 14 -53.10 26.00 26.94
N ASP A 15 -54.45 26.10 26.90
CA ASP A 15 -55.15 27.10 26.12
C ASP A 15 -55.15 28.49 26.78
N SER A 16 -55.72 29.49 26.12
CA SER A 16 -55.77 30.87 26.63
C SER A 16 -56.66 31.05 27.88
N GLU A 17 -57.47 30.06 28.21
CA GLU A 17 -58.37 30.06 29.38
C GLU A 17 -57.78 29.25 30.54
N GLY A 18 -56.57 28.66 30.34
CA GLY A 18 -55.86 27.90 31.36
C GLY A 18 -56.19 26.41 31.43
N ASN A 19 -56.96 25.87 30.48
CA ASN A 19 -57.28 24.43 30.42
C ASN A 19 -56.08 23.66 29.85
N MET A 20 -55.72 22.55 30.48
CA MET A 20 -54.59 21.69 30.08
C MET A 20 -55.10 20.47 29.33
N SER A 21 -54.39 20.11 28.24
CA SER A 21 -54.62 18.85 27.54
C SER A 21 -54.13 17.63 28.35
N GLU A 22 -54.61 16.45 28.00
CA GLU A 22 -53.95 15.20 28.44
C GLU A 22 -52.49 15.18 28.01
N PRO A 23 -51.59 14.59 28.80
CA PRO A 23 -50.16 14.49 28.47
C PRO A 23 -49.94 13.56 27.27
N LEU A 24 -49.26 14.07 26.24
CA LEU A 24 -48.75 13.26 25.15
C LEU A 24 -47.37 12.74 25.55
N GLN A 25 -47.24 11.43 25.73
CA GLN A 25 -45.98 10.80 26.06
C GLN A 25 -45.04 10.82 24.85
N VAL A 26 -43.80 11.30 25.05
CA VAL A 26 -42.74 11.24 24.06
C VAL A 26 -42.02 9.90 24.23
N PRO A 27 -41.81 9.13 23.17
CA PRO A 27 -41.02 7.92 23.27
C PRO A 27 -39.60 8.19 23.87
N SER A 28 -39.06 7.22 24.58
CA SER A 28 -37.71 7.35 25.15
C SER A 28 -36.68 7.61 24.04
N PHE A 29 -35.75 8.52 24.31
CA PHE A 29 -34.66 8.85 23.41
C PHE A 29 -33.38 9.11 24.21
N ARG A 30 -32.22 8.96 23.54
CA ARG A 30 -30.92 9.27 24.10
C ARG A 30 -30.32 10.48 23.39
N VAL A 31 -29.78 11.39 24.16
CA VAL A 31 -28.94 12.48 23.69
C VAL A 31 -27.48 12.05 23.93
N ASP A 32 -26.70 12.02 22.87
CA ASP A 32 -25.27 11.72 22.88
C ASP A 32 -24.54 12.87 22.17
N LEU A 33 -23.67 13.55 22.90
CA LEU A 33 -22.91 14.70 22.43
C LEU A 33 -21.40 14.41 22.42
N SER A 34 -21.01 13.21 22.81
CA SER A 34 -19.62 12.79 22.85
C SER A 34 -19.12 12.41 21.48
N ALA A 35 -18.04 13.04 21.02
CA ALA A 35 -17.41 12.66 19.76
C ALA A 35 -16.56 11.39 19.96
N PRO A 36 -16.57 10.47 19.00
CA PRO A 36 -15.68 9.31 19.03
C PRO A 36 -14.22 9.73 18.92
N GLU A 37 -13.32 8.92 19.49
CA GLU A 37 -11.88 9.07 19.34
C GLU A 37 -11.35 8.01 18.37
N LEU A 38 -10.44 8.42 17.48
CA LEU A 38 -9.79 7.56 16.52
C LEU A 38 -8.27 7.71 16.63
N SER A 39 -7.55 6.60 16.74
CA SER A 39 -6.08 6.60 16.87
C SER A 39 -5.45 5.48 16.05
N GLN A 40 -4.23 5.72 15.55
CA GLN A 40 -3.40 4.70 14.89
C GLN A 40 -2.72 3.83 15.95
N VAL A 41 -2.61 2.53 15.63
CA VAL A 41 -1.91 1.53 16.45
C VAL A 41 -0.70 1.01 15.66
N GLY A 42 0.52 1.35 16.12
CA GLY A 42 1.74 0.94 15.44
C GLY A 42 1.98 1.65 14.10
N ASP A 43 2.89 1.09 13.31
CA ASP A 43 3.25 1.60 11.99
C ASP A 43 2.38 0.97 10.90
N PHE A 44 2.19 1.69 9.79
CA PHE A 44 1.52 1.16 8.61
C PHE A 44 2.50 0.42 7.68
N LYS A 45 1.96 -0.51 6.89
CA LYS A 45 2.71 -1.26 5.87
C LYS A 45 2.22 -0.88 4.48
N VAL A 46 3.14 -0.63 3.55
CA VAL A 46 2.81 -0.36 2.15
C VAL A 46 2.93 -1.66 1.36
N GLN A 47 1.87 -2.04 0.66
CA GLN A 47 1.82 -3.21 -0.22
C GLN A 47 1.22 -2.81 -1.58
N GLY A 48 2.08 -2.66 -2.58
CA GLY A 48 1.63 -2.17 -3.88
C GLY A 48 1.04 -0.76 -3.77
N ARG A 49 -0.25 -0.62 -4.07
CA ARG A 49 -0.99 0.64 -3.93
C ARG A 49 -1.82 0.75 -2.67
N ASN A 50 -1.71 -0.21 -1.77
CA ASN A 50 -2.44 -0.23 -0.51
C ASN A 50 -1.52 0.05 0.67
N VAL A 51 -2.11 0.65 1.69
CA VAL A 51 -1.51 0.81 3.01
C VAL A 51 -2.36 0.05 4.02
N GLU A 52 -1.76 -0.91 4.69
CA GLU A 52 -2.39 -1.65 5.78
C GLU A 52 -2.05 -0.96 7.11
N ILE A 53 -3.08 -0.62 7.87
CA ILE A 53 -2.98 0.11 9.13
C ILE A 53 -3.92 -0.48 10.17
N GLU A 54 -3.46 -0.65 11.41
CA GLU A 54 -4.33 -0.93 12.56
C GLU A 54 -4.77 0.39 13.19
N ILE A 55 -6.09 0.58 13.38
CA ILE A 55 -6.67 1.73 14.05
C ILE A 55 -7.52 1.28 15.23
N LYS A 56 -7.66 2.16 16.22
CA LYS A 56 -8.51 1.96 17.41
C LYS A 56 -9.55 3.06 17.49
N ALA A 57 -10.80 2.67 17.71
CA ALA A 57 -11.92 3.56 17.95
C ALA A 57 -12.45 3.44 19.38
N SER A 58 -12.84 4.55 19.98
CA SER A 58 -13.52 4.56 21.29
C SER A 58 -14.96 4.07 21.20
N GLU A 59 -15.59 4.17 20.02
CA GLU A 59 -16.99 3.87 19.78
C GLU A 59 -17.19 3.20 18.41
N THR A 60 -18.37 2.61 18.21
CA THR A 60 -18.81 2.09 16.92
C THR A 60 -19.29 3.25 16.04
N GLY A 61 -18.92 3.24 14.75
CA GLY A 61 -19.33 4.29 13.82
C GLY A 61 -19.00 4.01 12.37
N SER A 62 -19.24 5.01 11.54
CA SER A 62 -18.92 4.99 10.11
C SER A 62 -17.61 5.71 9.84
N LEU A 63 -16.70 5.07 9.11
CA LEU A 63 -15.43 5.65 8.69
C LEU A 63 -15.62 6.49 7.42
N VAL A 64 -15.07 7.68 7.43
CA VAL A 64 -15.02 8.60 6.29
C VAL A 64 -13.55 8.88 5.95
N TYR A 65 -13.22 8.67 4.68
CA TYR A 65 -11.89 8.92 4.13
C TYR A 65 -11.89 10.25 3.38
N SER A 66 -10.83 11.02 3.53
CA SER A 66 -10.63 12.29 2.83
C SER A 66 -9.21 12.43 2.32
N GLY A 67 -9.01 13.34 1.34
CA GLY A 67 -7.79 13.40 0.56
C GLY A 67 -7.84 12.41 -0.62
N ASN A 68 -6.72 12.17 -1.28
CA ASN A 68 -6.65 11.27 -2.44
C ASN A 68 -6.43 9.81 -2.01
N CYS A 69 -7.29 9.31 -1.12
CA CYS A 69 -7.28 7.93 -0.64
C CYS A 69 -8.70 7.42 -0.39
N SER A 70 -8.86 6.11 -0.42
CA SER A 70 -10.11 5.41 -0.10
C SER A 70 -9.79 4.15 0.71
N GLY A 71 -10.70 3.72 1.56
CA GLY A 71 -10.52 2.50 2.35
C GLY A 71 -11.63 1.49 2.12
N ASP A 72 -11.35 0.24 2.48
CA ASP A 72 -12.25 -0.91 2.37
C ASP A 72 -13.26 -0.97 3.52
N LEU A 73 -12.91 -0.47 4.71
CA LEU A 73 -13.75 -0.49 5.89
C LEU A 73 -14.64 0.75 5.96
N GLN A 74 -15.96 0.57 5.82
CA GLN A 74 -16.94 1.66 5.91
C GLN A 74 -17.51 1.83 7.32
N HIS A 75 -17.57 0.74 8.10
CA HIS A 75 -18.10 0.73 9.47
C HIS A 75 -17.10 0.05 10.40
N MET A 76 -16.86 0.67 11.51
CA MET A 76 -15.93 0.20 12.53
C MET A 76 -16.66 -0.03 13.84
N LYS A 77 -16.38 -1.14 14.52
CA LYS A 77 -16.82 -1.37 15.89
C LYS A 77 -15.84 -0.72 16.86
N GLN A 78 -16.32 -0.44 18.09
CA GLN A 78 -15.45 -0.06 19.19
C GLN A 78 -14.30 -1.07 19.34
N GLY A 79 -13.07 -0.57 19.55
CA GLY A 79 -11.88 -1.38 19.67
C GLY A 79 -10.94 -1.24 18.47
N LYS A 80 -10.15 -2.28 18.20
CA LYS A 80 -9.13 -2.29 17.14
C LYS A 80 -9.69 -2.92 15.86
N SER A 81 -9.27 -2.38 14.71
CA SER A 81 -9.56 -2.92 13.37
C SER A 81 -8.40 -2.70 12.43
N GLU A 82 -8.16 -3.64 11.55
CA GLU A 82 -7.27 -3.46 10.40
C GLU A 82 -8.04 -2.78 9.27
N VAL A 83 -7.39 -1.84 8.60
CA VAL A 83 -7.95 -1.08 7.48
C VAL A 83 -6.97 -1.08 6.33
N SER A 84 -7.44 -1.43 5.14
CA SER A 84 -6.70 -1.31 3.89
C SER A 84 -7.08 -0.02 3.19
N ILE A 85 -6.11 0.87 3.01
CA ILE A 85 -6.30 2.18 2.38
C ILE A 85 -5.65 2.17 1.01
N SER A 86 -6.44 2.41 -0.03
CA SER A 86 -6.02 2.38 -1.42
C SER A 86 -5.68 3.77 -1.96
N PHE A 87 -4.69 3.82 -2.85
CA PHE A 87 -4.24 5.03 -3.54
C PHE A 87 -4.36 4.84 -5.06
N PRO A 88 -4.79 5.87 -5.82
CA PRO A 88 -5.13 5.71 -7.25
C PRO A 88 -3.93 5.46 -8.16
N SER A 89 -2.73 5.94 -7.81
CA SER A 89 -1.53 5.84 -8.65
C SER A 89 -0.26 5.83 -7.81
N ASP A 90 0.88 5.61 -8.46
CA ASP A 90 2.17 5.83 -7.84
C ASP A 90 2.38 7.34 -7.59
N GLY A 91 2.99 7.69 -6.46
CA GLY A 91 3.20 9.09 -6.09
C GLY A 91 3.47 9.30 -4.60
N LEU A 92 3.57 10.57 -4.24
CA LEU A 92 3.70 11.03 -2.86
C LEU A 92 2.38 11.63 -2.41
N TYR A 93 1.74 11.00 -1.44
CA TYR A 93 0.45 11.40 -0.92
C TYR A 93 0.59 12.10 0.43
N ARG A 94 -0.10 13.22 0.56
CA ARG A 94 -0.22 14.01 1.78
C ARG A 94 -1.68 14.37 1.97
N GLY A 95 -2.11 14.44 3.23
CA GLY A 95 -3.48 14.85 3.54
C GLY A 95 -4.54 13.73 3.44
N CYS A 96 -4.13 12.46 3.32
CA CYS A 96 -5.06 11.35 3.58
C CYS A 96 -5.39 11.32 5.06
N GLN A 97 -6.68 11.37 5.39
CA GLN A 97 -7.20 11.43 6.76
C GLN A 97 -8.43 10.54 6.89
N LEU A 98 -8.61 10.00 8.08
CA LEU A 98 -9.78 9.25 8.48
C LEU A 98 -10.55 10.01 9.55
N LYS A 99 -11.87 9.94 9.51
CA LYS A 99 -12.77 10.38 10.57
C LYS A 99 -13.77 9.28 10.87
N LEU A 100 -14.23 9.23 12.11
CA LEU A 100 -15.29 8.33 12.54
C LEU A 100 -16.51 9.16 12.94
N SER A 101 -17.68 8.81 12.40
CA SER A 101 -18.97 9.37 12.84
C SER A 101 -19.76 8.29 13.54
N ASP A 102 -20.24 8.59 14.76
CA ASP A 102 -21.12 7.70 15.51
C ASP A 102 -22.56 7.70 14.99
N ALA A 103 -23.44 6.97 15.65
CA ALA A 103 -24.87 6.89 15.29
C ALA A 103 -25.65 8.17 15.64
N SER A 104 -25.14 9.02 16.50
CA SER A 104 -25.73 10.29 16.93
C SER A 104 -25.28 11.47 16.05
N GLY A 105 -24.35 11.22 15.11
CA GLY A 105 -23.81 12.23 14.20
C GLY A 105 -22.61 12.98 14.71
N ASN A 106 -22.08 12.63 15.91
CA ASN A 106 -20.83 13.20 16.39
C ASN A 106 -19.65 12.65 15.60
N THR A 107 -18.65 13.48 15.31
CA THR A 107 -17.53 13.13 14.44
C THR A 107 -16.20 13.34 15.16
N SER A 108 -15.30 12.37 15.02
CA SER A 108 -13.95 12.43 15.60
C SER A 108 -13.12 13.56 15.00
N GLU A 109 -12.06 13.95 15.71
CA GLU A 109 -10.96 14.68 15.09
C GLU A 109 -10.36 13.85 13.93
N PRO A 110 -9.82 14.51 12.88
CA PRO A 110 -9.20 13.83 11.77
C PRO A 110 -7.95 13.06 12.22
N LEU A 111 -7.87 11.77 11.91
CA LEU A 111 -6.65 10.98 12.04
C LEU A 111 -5.83 11.07 10.74
N PRO A 112 -4.71 11.84 10.69
CA PRO A 112 -3.89 11.95 9.50
C PRO A 112 -2.96 10.75 9.36
N LEU A 113 -2.81 10.22 8.14
CA LEU A 113 -1.82 9.18 7.82
C LEU A 113 -0.39 9.71 7.63
N GLY A 114 -0.20 11.03 7.66
CA GLY A 114 1.08 11.65 7.34
C GLY A 114 1.43 11.57 5.85
N THR A 115 2.71 11.41 5.54
CA THR A 115 3.20 11.31 4.16
C THR A 115 3.34 9.85 3.76
N VAL A 116 2.60 9.43 2.74
CA VAL A 116 2.65 8.07 2.17
C VAL A 116 3.27 8.13 0.79
N ARG A 117 4.31 7.32 0.55
CA ARG A 117 4.88 7.11 -0.78
C ARG A 117 4.40 5.78 -1.36
N ILE A 118 3.71 5.85 -2.48
CA ILE A 118 3.27 4.70 -3.25
C ILE A 118 4.18 4.53 -4.47
N ASP A 119 4.70 3.32 -4.65
CA ASP A 119 5.42 2.89 -5.84
C ASP A 119 5.08 1.41 -6.05
N ALA A 120 4.18 1.14 -6.97
CA ALA A 120 3.72 -0.20 -7.35
C ALA A 120 4.17 -0.58 -8.77
N THR A 121 4.98 0.26 -9.42
CA THR A 121 5.44 0.03 -10.79
C THR A 121 6.70 -0.83 -10.80
N PRO A 122 6.70 -2.03 -11.40
CA PRO A 122 7.90 -2.86 -11.52
C PRO A 122 8.99 -2.22 -12.38
N PRO A 123 10.27 -2.53 -12.12
CA PRO A 123 11.35 -2.19 -13.03
C PRO A 123 11.19 -2.85 -14.39
N VAL A 124 11.65 -2.17 -15.45
CA VAL A 124 11.73 -2.70 -16.81
C VAL A 124 13.20 -2.94 -17.17
N LEU A 125 13.50 -4.15 -17.65
CA LEU A 125 14.83 -4.55 -18.11
C LEU A 125 14.85 -4.70 -19.62
N ALA A 126 15.94 -4.28 -20.27
CA ALA A 126 16.17 -4.48 -21.70
C ALA A 126 17.63 -4.79 -21.97
N GLU A 127 17.90 -5.81 -22.77
CA GLU A 127 19.25 -6.12 -23.27
C GLU A 127 19.73 -5.01 -24.21
N ILE A 128 20.94 -4.50 -23.99
CA ILE A 128 21.58 -3.47 -24.82
C ILE A 128 22.69 -4.07 -25.68
N LYS A 129 23.53 -4.91 -25.07
CA LYS A 129 24.60 -5.61 -25.76
C LYS A 129 24.66 -7.05 -25.26
N SER A 130 24.33 -7.96 -26.15
CA SER A 130 24.41 -9.39 -25.90
C SER A 130 25.86 -9.87 -25.82
N VAL A 131 26.06 -11.03 -25.22
CA VAL A 131 27.29 -11.79 -25.36
C VAL A 131 27.43 -12.25 -26.81
N PRO A 132 28.63 -12.24 -27.42
CA PRO A 132 28.85 -12.86 -28.74
C PRO A 132 28.41 -14.34 -28.74
N LYS A 133 27.89 -14.83 -29.87
CA LYS A 133 27.37 -16.21 -29.99
C LYS A 133 28.35 -17.31 -29.58
N MET A 134 29.65 -17.05 -29.72
CA MET A 134 30.73 -17.95 -29.33
C MET A 134 31.82 -17.15 -28.61
N ILE A 135 32.28 -17.66 -27.49
CA ILE A 135 33.30 -17.01 -26.64
C ILE A 135 34.26 -18.06 -26.06
N HIS A 136 35.47 -17.59 -25.73
CA HIS A 136 36.55 -18.39 -25.10
C HIS A 136 36.87 -17.92 -23.67
N THR A 137 35.95 -17.23 -23.04
CA THR A 137 36.12 -16.71 -21.66
C THR A 137 34.94 -17.11 -20.78
N ASN A 138 35.20 -17.35 -19.51
CA ASN A 138 34.16 -17.60 -18.51
C ASN A 138 33.61 -16.32 -17.86
N ARG A 139 34.02 -15.13 -18.35
CA ARG A 139 33.59 -13.82 -17.87
C ARG A 139 33.22 -12.88 -19.02
N PRO A 140 32.24 -13.22 -19.87
CA PRO A 140 31.85 -12.36 -20.97
C PRO A 140 31.19 -11.07 -20.47
N SER A 141 31.48 -9.96 -21.18
CA SER A 141 30.79 -8.69 -20.94
C SER A 141 29.34 -8.76 -21.43
N TYR A 142 28.47 -8.18 -20.64
CA TYR A 142 27.04 -8.06 -20.93
C TYR A 142 26.53 -6.68 -20.55
N SER A 143 25.63 -6.09 -21.33
CA SER A 143 25.07 -4.77 -21.02
C SER A 143 23.56 -4.80 -21.14
N PHE A 144 22.91 -4.21 -20.17
CA PHE A 144 21.46 -4.06 -20.12
C PHE A 144 21.08 -2.68 -19.59
N LYS A 145 19.85 -2.27 -19.87
CA LYS A 145 19.23 -1.05 -19.32
C LYS A 145 18.15 -1.42 -18.33
N THR A 146 18.05 -0.65 -17.26
CA THR A 146 16.93 -0.74 -16.33
C THR A 146 16.27 0.62 -16.09
N SER A 147 14.94 0.62 -15.88
CA SER A 147 14.17 1.82 -15.58
C SER A 147 14.30 2.26 -14.11
N LYS A 148 14.75 1.37 -13.21
CA LYS A 148 14.92 1.63 -11.78
C LYS A 148 16.19 0.99 -11.25
N SER A 149 16.73 1.52 -10.16
CA SER A 149 17.78 0.85 -9.38
C SER A 149 17.21 -0.28 -8.54
N GLY A 150 18.02 -1.31 -8.23
CA GLY A 150 17.56 -2.41 -7.40
C GLY A 150 18.55 -3.56 -7.28
N THR A 151 18.06 -4.66 -6.73
CA THR A 151 18.81 -5.90 -6.53
C THR A 151 18.57 -6.86 -7.68
N LEU A 152 19.65 -7.36 -8.28
CA LEU A 152 19.64 -8.32 -9.37
C LEU A 152 19.61 -9.75 -8.83
N ARG A 153 18.83 -10.60 -9.50
CA ARG A 153 18.88 -12.05 -9.33
C ARG A 153 19.00 -12.73 -10.69
N PHE A 154 19.90 -13.70 -10.75
CA PHE A 154 20.15 -14.50 -11.96
C PHE A 154 19.58 -15.90 -11.78
N SER A 155 19.15 -16.50 -12.88
CA SER A 155 18.68 -17.88 -12.93
C SER A 155 19.17 -18.58 -14.20
N GLY A 156 19.08 -19.91 -14.23
CA GLY A 156 19.71 -20.74 -15.25
C GLY A 156 21.20 -20.96 -14.93
N LYS A 157 21.99 -21.16 -15.99
CA LYS A 157 23.42 -21.48 -15.87
C LYS A 157 24.33 -20.27 -15.61
N CYS A 158 23.81 -19.04 -15.75
CA CYS A 158 24.57 -17.80 -15.57
C CYS A 158 24.44 -17.21 -14.17
N ARG A 159 25.47 -16.46 -13.77
CA ARG A 159 25.46 -15.55 -12.62
C ARG A 159 26.05 -14.22 -13.06
N GLY A 160 25.75 -13.14 -12.35
CA GLY A 160 26.42 -11.86 -12.53
C GLY A 160 27.55 -11.68 -11.53
N ASN A 161 28.53 -10.86 -11.89
CA ASN A 161 29.59 -10.44 -10.97
C ASN A 161 29.13 -9.37 -9.96
N VAL A 162 27.90 -8.86 -10.09
CA VAL A 162 27.25 -7.88 -9.23
C VAL A 162 25.83 -8.33 -8.91
N ASP A 163 25.32 -7.89 -7.78
CA ASP A 163 23.96 -8.13 -7.29
C ASP A 163 23.08 -6.86 -7.29
N LYS A 164 23.60 -5.72 -7.76
CA LYS A 164 22.88 -4.44 -7.82
C LYS A 164 23.00 -3.82 -9.20
N ALA A 165 21.95 -3.07 -9.58
CA ALA A 165 21.93 -2.25 -10.77
C ALA A 165 21.45 -0.84 -10.43
N VAL A 166 21.89 0.15 -11.21
CA VAL A 166 21.45 1.54 -11.14
C VAL A 166 20.57 1.86 -12.35
N VAL A 167 19.67 2.85 -12.22
CA VAL A 167 18.85 3.30 -13.33
C VAL A 167 19.72 3.69 -14.54
N GLY A 168 19.33 3.27 -15.74
CA GLY A 168 20.08 3.49 -16.96
C GLY A 168 20.83 2.25 -17.44
N ILE A 169 21.94 2.43 -18.15
CA ILE A 169 22.75 1.34 -18.73
C ILE A 169 23.73 0.81 -17.68
N ASN A 170 23.73 -0.51 -17.52
CA ASN A 170 24.63 -1.24 -16.65
C ASN A 170 25.54 -2.16 -17.49
N HIS A 171 26.82 -2.19 -17.14
CA HIS A 171 27.82 -3.08 -17.73
C HIS A 171 28.29 -4.06 -16.67
N ILE A 172 28.12 -5.35 -16.94
CA ILE A 172 28.49 -6.41 -15.99
C ILE A 172 29.31 -7.49 -16.71
N ALA A 173 29.96 -8.33 -15.95
CA ALA A 173 30.47 -9.60 -16.43
C ALA A 173 29.51 -10.73 -15.99
N LEU A 174 29.11 -11.56 -16.92
CA LEU A 174 28.46 -12.82 -16.57
C LEU A 174 29.53 -13.81 -16.10
N LEU A 175 29.17 -14.60 -15.11
CA LEU A 175 29.99 -15.69 -14.62
C LEU A 175 29.39 -16.98 -15.19
N THR A 176 30.14 -17.63 -16.05
CA THR A 176 29.80 -18.93 -16.63
C THR A 176 30.68 -20.01 -16.00
N GLY A 177 30.16 -21.21 -15.90
CA GLY A 177 30.92 -22.36 -15.42
C GLY A 177 31.67 -23.06 -16.55
N GLU A 178 31.33 -24.31 -16.78
CA GLU A 178 31.96 -25.18 -17.75
C GLU A 178 31.62 -24.74 -19.22
N PRO A 179 32.46 -25.14 -20.19
CA PRO A 179 32.13 -25.00 -21.61
C PRO A 179 30.78 -25.62 -21.96
N GLY A 180 30.04 -24.96 -22.84
CA GLY A 180 28.72 -25.43 -23.23
C GLY A 180 27.80 -24.32 -23.69
N VAL A 181 26.53 -24.68 -23.96
CA VAL A 181 25.49 -23.77 -24.41
C VAL A 181 24.79 -23.13 -23.20
N TYR A 182 24.63 -21.82 -23.25
CA TYR A 182 23.96 -20.96 -22.25
C TYR A 182 22.72 -20.35 -22.93
N ASP A 183 21.59 -21.04 -22.88
CA ASP A 183 20.33 -20.65 -23.50
C ASP A 183 19.18 -20.47 -22.53
N ASP A 184 19.43 -20.75 -21.24
CA ASP A 184 18.47 -20.69 -20.14
C ASP A 184 18.69 -19.51 -19.19
N CYS A 185 19.68 -18.67 -19.47
CA CYS A 185 20.07 -17.54 -18.63
C CYS A 185 18.99 -16.46 -18.58
N LYS A 186 18.60 -16.08 -17.38
CA LYS A 186 17.64 -15.00 -17.12
C LYS A 186 18.08 -14.15 -15.94
N MET A 187 17.59 -12.92 -15.89
CA MET A 187 17.79 -12.03 -14.77
C MET A 187 16.50 -11.29 -14.43
N THR A 188 16.30 -10.99 -13.15
CA THR A 188 15.25 -10.13 -12.62
C THR A 188 15.86 -9.02 -11.77
N LEU A 189 15.15 -7.92 -11.63
CA LEU A 189 15.51 -6.82 -10.74
C LEU A 189 14.35 -6.57 -9.78
N THR A 190 14.66 -6.42 -8.49
CA THR A 190 13.70 -6.00 -7.47
C THR A 190 14.11 -4.61 -6.97
N ASP A 191 13.19 -3.63 -7.05
CA ASP A 191 13.42 -2.26 -6.61
C ASP A 191 13.29 -2.10 -5.08
N SER A 192 13.49 -0.89 -4.57
CA SER A 192 13.40 -0.57 -3.14
C SER A 192 11.98 -0.68 -2.57
N SER A 193 10.95 -0.66 -3.42
CA SER A 193 9.55 -0.83 -3.05
C SER A 193 9.08 -2.29 -3.18
N ASN A 194 10.05 -3.24 -3.35
CA ASN A 194 9.81 -4.67 -3.52
C ASN A 194 9.06 -5.05 -4.80
N ASN A 195 9.02 -4.17 -5.81
CA ASN A 195 8.48 -4.52 -7.12
C ASN A 195 9.52 -5.29 -7.92
N GLN A 196 9.14 -6.45 -8.47
CA GLN A 196 10.01 -7.29 -9.27
C GLN A 196 9.71 -7.13 -10.77
N SER A 197 10.76 -6.97 -11.57
CA SER A 197 10.67 -6.94 -13.02
C SER A 197 10.20 -8.27 -13.59
N GLN A 198 9.67 -8.25 -14.83
CA GLN A 198 9.61 -9.45 -15.64
C GLN A 198 11.04 -9.98 -15.87
N PRO A 199 11.22 -11.32 -15.99
CA PRO A 199 12.52 -11.89 -16.28
C PRO A 199 13.04 -11.45 -17.66
N LEU A 200 14.22 -10.84 -17.70
CA LEU A 200 14.93 -10.58 -18.94
C LEU A 200 15.70 -11.86 -19.34
N LYS A 201 15.35 -12.44 -20.48
CA LYS A 201 16.11 -13.53 -21.08
C LYS A 201 17.39 -12.96 -21.70
N ILE A 202 18.55 -13.50 -21.31
CA ILE A 202 19.85 -13.18 -21.91
C ILE A 202 19.97 -13.94 -23.23
N SER A 203 20.39 -13.26 -24.30
CA SER A 203 20.54 -13.88 -25.61
C SER A 203 21.50 -15.10 -25.55
N PRO A 204 21.13 -16.23 -26.15
CA PRO A 204 21.91 -17.45 -26.07
C PRO A 204 23.34 -17.30 -26.63
N PHE A 205 24.31 -17.93 -25.97
CA PHE A 205 25.71 -17.98 -26.40
C PHE A 205 26.35 -19.32 -26.03
N MET A 206 27.50 -19.58 -26.58
CA MET A 206 28.31 -20.79 -26.34
C MET A 206 29.69 -20.41 -25.76
N VAL A 207 30.07 -21.05 -24.68
CA VAL A 207 31.43 -21.03 -24.16
C VAL A 207 32.19 -22.22 -24.73
N VAL A 208 33.26 -21.93 -25.47
CA VAL A 208 34.13 -22.95 -26.02
C VAL A 208 35.32 -23.13 -25.08
N GLY A 209 35.65 -24.37 -24.75
CA GLY A 209 36.85 -24.70 -23.95
C GLY A 209 38.12 -24.17 -24.62
N GLY A 210 38.98 -23.51 -23.85
CA GLY A 210 40.31 -23.19 -24.38
C GLY A 210 41.03 -24.49 -24.75
N GLN A 211 41.59 -24.56 -25.95
CA GLN A 211 42.60 -25.57 -26.24
C GLN A 211 43.80 -25.26 -25.33
N SER A 212 44.11 -26.17 -24.41
CA SER A 212 45.37 -26.20 -23.62
C SER A 212 46.56 -26.44 -24.52
#